data_803bd4ec180adef3b3696b8bc21188c7
#
_entry.id   803bd4ec180adef3b3696b8bc21188c7
#
_cell.length_a   1.000
_cell.length_b   1.000
_cell.length_c   1.000
_cell.angle_alpha   90.00
_cell.angle_beta   90.00
_cell.angle_gamma   90.00
#
_symmetry.space_group_name_H-M   'P 1'
#
loop_
_entity.id
_entity.type
_entity.pdbx_description
1 polymer ?
#
loop_
_entity_poly.entity_id
_entity_poly.type
_entity_poly.pdbx_seq_one_letter_code
_entity_poly.pdbx_strand_id
1 'polypeptide(L)'
;MNIFSNLLPQTTQPGTSKKQRRGIEIKSPREIEIMRQSATIVATVLKEISELVKPGMTTADLDAYAEKRIREMGATPSFKGYHGFPGSICSSINNEAVHGIPSPKKVIRVGDVLKVDTGAYYQGFHGDSCISIAVGEVTQEAAKLIRVAEEALYKGIEQVKAGVYLLNLAGAIEDHVKANGFSIVEEFTGHGVGRNLHEEPSVFNYRTREMPNVKLRAGMTLAIEPILNAGSRHTRTLSDRWTAVTMDNSLSAQFEHTVLVTETGYEILTDRSKV
;
A
#
# COMPACT_ATOMS: atom_id res chain seq x y z
N MET A 1 -8.31 7.55 12.93
CA MET A 1 -7.72 6.94 14.17
C MET A 1 -6.91 5.73 13.71
N ASN A 2 -5.61 5.76 13.88
CA ASN A 2 -4.72 4.70 13.39
C ASN A 2 -5.03 3.42 14.19
N ILE A 3 -5.64 2.41 13.58
CA ILE A 3 -6.10 1.18 14.26
C ILE A 3 -4.93 0.41 14.90
N PHE A 4 -3.70 0.67 14.48
CA PHE A 4 -2.49 0.08 15.06
C PHE A 4 -2.11 0.63 16.45
N SER A 5 -2.72 1.73 16.93
CA SER A 5 -2.40 2.29 18.25
C SER A 5 -3.12 1.60 19.42
N ASN A 6 -4.12 0.75 19.18
CA ASN A 6 -4.98 0.18 20.24
C ASN A 6 -4.85 -1.35 20.45
N LEU A 7 -3.90 -2.05 19.81
CA LEU A 7 -3.82 -3.52 19.87
C LEU A 7 -2.57 -4.09 20.56
N LEU A 8 -1.89 -3.35 21.43
CA LEU A 8 -0.72 -3.88 22.14
C LEU A 8 -0.98 -4.01 23.65
N PRO A 9 -0.84 -5.21 24.26
CA PRO A 9 -0.52 -5.32 25.66
C PRO A 9 0.93 -4.82 25.88
N GLN A 10 1.12 -3.92 26.83
CA GLN A 10 2.43 -3.40 27.21
C GLN A 10 3.26 -4.54 27.82
N THR A 11 4.19 -5.10 27.07
CA THR A 11 5.30 -5.90 27.62
C THR A 11 6.55 -5.03 27.60
N THR A 12 6.97 -4.61 28.77
CA THR A 12 8.23 -3.91 29.03
C THR A 12 9.43 -4.84 28.76
N GLN A 13 10.25 -4.50 27.76
CA GLN A 13 11.64 -4.97 27.66
C GLN A 13 12.59 -3.79 27.89
N PRO A 14 13.63 -3.93 28.74
CA PRO A 14 14.58 -2.86 28.98
C PRO A 14 15.69 -2.89 27.92
N GLY A 15 15.80 -1.85 27.12
CA GLY A 15 16.91 -1.73 26.16
C GLY A 15 16.85 -0.43 25.38
N THR A 16 17.53 0.62 25.87
CA THR A 16 17.97 1.84 25.17
C THR A 16 16.97 2.56 24.26
N SER A 17 16.08 3.33 24.87
CA SER A 17 15.21 4.26 24.16
C SER A 17 16.02 5.45 23.64
N LYS A 18 16.47 5.40 22.37
CA LYS A 18 16.61 6.65 21.61
C LYS A 18 15.19 7.20 21.46
N LYS A 19 14.90 8.37 22.06
CA LYS A 19 13.65 9.11 21.87
C LYS A 19 13.32 9.12 20.36
N GLN A 20 12.29 8.38 19.97
CA GLN A 20 11.74 8.42 18.62
C GLN A 20 11.40 9.89 18.33
N ARG A 21 12.06 10.51 17.36
CA ARG A 21 11.76 11.87 16.95
C ARG A 21 10.33 11.88 16.42
N ARG A 22 9.41 12.46 17.18
CA ARG A 22 8.04 12.74 16.72
C ARG A 22 8.13 13.85 15.67
N GLY A 23 8.20 13.49 14.40
CA GLY A 23 8.22 14.47 13.30
C GLY A 23 8.42 13.78 11.94
N ILE A 24 7.95 14.46 10.90
CA ILE A 24 8.10 14.01 9.51
C ILE A 24 9.58 14.07 9.13
N GLU A 25 10.15 12.96 8.70
CA GLU A 25 11.53 12.86 8.25
C GLU A 25 11.69 13.34 6.82
N ILE A 26 12.72 14.15 6.59
CA ILE A 26 13.17 14.57 5.26
C ILE A 26 14.39 13.74 4.91
N LYS A 27 14.30 12.97 3.83
CA LYS A 27 15.37 12.10 3.37
C LYS A 27 16.45 12.92 2.66
N SER A 28 17.69 12.63 2.99
CA SER A 28 18.85 13.18 2.28
C SER A 28 18.99 12.54 0.88
N PRO A 29 19.75 13.15 -0.06
CA PRO A 29 19.97 12.58 -1.38
C PRO A 29 20.51 11.14 -1.37
N ARG A 30 21.40 10.81 -0.39
CA ARG A 30 21.94 9.46 -0.22
C ARG A 30 20.87 8.47 0.22
N GLU A 31 19.99 8.87 1.13
CA GLU A 31 18.90 8.02 1.61
C GLU A 31 17.86 7.78 0.51
N ILE A 32 17.55 8.81 -0.28
CA ILE A 32 16.66 8.69 -1.44
C ILE A 32 17.21 7.67 -2.45
N GLU A 33 18.54 7.67 -2.69
CA GLU A 33 19.14 6.70 -3.60
C GLU A 33 18.99 5.25 -3.11
N ILE A 34 19.12 5.01 -1.80
CA ILE A 34 18.86 3.69 -1.20
C ILE A 34 17.37 3.33 -1.34
N MET A 35 16.48 4.30 -1.13
CA MET A 35 15.04 4.08 -1.28
C MET A 35 14.65 3.77 -2.72
N ARG A 36 15.30 4.37 -3.74
CA ARG A 36 15.10 3.99 -5.14
C ARG A 36 15.42 2.51 -5.37
N GLN A 37 16.51 2.01 -4.81
CA GLN A 37 16.88 0.60 -4.92
C GLN A 37 15.85 -0.31 -4.23
N SER A 38 15.45 0.03 -3.01
CA SER A 38 14.38 -0.70 -2.30
C SER A 38 13.07 -0.71 -3.10
N ALA A 39 12.67 0.44 -3.61
CA ALA A 39 11.46 0.61 -4.41
C ALA A 39 11.53 -0.13 -5.76
N THR A 40 12.70 -0.16 -6.41
CA THR A 40 12.93 -0.95 -7.63
C THR A 40 12.73 -2.45 -7.37
N ILE A 41 13.19 -2.96 -6.22
CA ILE A 41 12.96 -4.36 -5.83
C ILE A 41 11.45 -4.64 -5.73
N VAL A 42 10.69 -3.77 -5.05
CA VAL A 42 9.23 -3.89 -4.93
C VAL A 42 8.55 -3.86 -6.29
N ALA A 43 8.90 -2.87 -7.13
CA ALA A 43 8.34 -2.72 -8.46
C ALA A 43 8.59 -3.95 -9.34
N THR A 44 9.81 -4.49 -9.30
CA THR A 44 10.21 -5.71 -10.03
C THR A 44 9.38 -6.90 -9.59
N VAL A 45 9.27 -7.14 -8.27
CA VAL A 45 8.51 -8.28 -7.74
C VAL A 45 7.02 -8.19 -8.09
N LEU A 46 6.41 -7.01 -8.00
CA LEU A 46 5.00 -6.81 -8.36
C LEU A 46 4.77 -7.01 -9.86
N LYS A 47 5.68 -6.52 -10.71
CA LYS A 47 5.60 -6.75 -12.16
C LYS A 47 5.70 -8.24 -12.49
N GLU A 48 6.71 -8.93 -11.97
CA GLU A 48 6.89 -10.37 -12.16
C GLU A 48 5.66 -11.16 -11.68
N ILE A 49 5.06 -10.81 -10.52
CA ILE A 49 3.84 -11.46 -10.03
C ILE A 49 2.66 -11.19 -10.98
N SER A 50 2.52 -9.98 -11.51
CA SER A 50 1.43 -9.65 -12.45
C SER A 50 1.50 -10.46 -13.75
N GLU A 51 2.70 -10.83 -14.18
CA GLU A 51 2.94 -11.66 -15.37
C GLU A 51 2.84 -13.16 -15.07
N LEU A 52 3.20 -13.57 -13.84
CA LEU A 52 3.22 -14.96 -13.39
C LEU A 52 1.85 -15.50 -13.02
N VAL A 53 1.01 -14.66 -12.38
CA VAL A 53 -0.25 -15.10 -11.75
C VAL A 53 -1.21 -15.68 -12.77
N LYS A 54 -1.76 -16.86 -12.45
CA LYS A 54 -2.75 -17.54 -13.28
C LYS A 54 -3.73 -18.35 -12.41
N PRO A 55 -4.93 -18.64 -12.91
CA PRO A 55 -5.89 -19.49 -12.23
C PRO A 55 -5.28 -20.84 -11.83
N GLY A 56 -5.64 -21.32 -10.64
CA GLY A 56 -5.13 -22.55 -10.05
C GLY A 56 -3.94 -22.38 -9.12
N MET A 57 -3.21 -21.25 -9.19
CA MET A 57 -2.20 -20.91 -8.18
C MET A 57 -2.89 -20.58 -6.86
N THR A 58 -2.16 -20.73 -5.75
CA THR A 58 -2.60 -20.27 -4.44
C THR A 58 -1.93 -18.93 -4.08
N THR A 59 -2.52 -18.21 -3.16
CA THR A 59 -1.89 -16.98 -2.64
C THR A 59 -0.58 -17.29 -1.89
N ALA A 60 -0.41 -18.51 -1.34
CA ALA A 60 0.85 -18.96 -0.75
C ALA A 60 1.96 -19.16 -1.80
N ASP A 61 1.62 -19.58 -3.03
CA ASP A 61 2.61 -19.69 -4.12
C ASP A 61 3.18 -18.31 -4.47
N LEU A 62 2.33 -17.29 -4.50
CA LEU A 62 2.77 -15.91 -4.74
C LEU A 62 3.63 -15.36 -3.60
N ASP A 63 3.28 -15.66 -2.36
CA ASP A 63 4.05 -15.28 -1.17
C ASP A 63 5.45 -15.90 -1.20
N ALA A 64 5.54 -17.20 -1.48
CA ALA A 64 6.80 -17.91 -1.59
C ALA A 64 7.67 -17.35 -2.74
N TYR A 65 7.06 -17.03 -3.88
CA TYR A 65 7.73 -16.39 -5.01
C TYR A 65 8.28 -15.01 -4.60
N ALA A 66 7.45 -14.15 -4.02
CA ALA A 66 7.84 -12.80 -3.60
C ALA A 66 8.99 -12.84 -2.59
N GLU A 67 8.89 -13.68 -1.55
CA GLU A 67 9.96 -13.83 -0.56
C GLU A 67 11.28 -14.22 -1.20
N LYS A 68 11.26 -15.23 -2.08
CA LYS A 68 12.43 -15.69 -2.79
C LYS A 68 13.07 -14.56 -3.59
N ARG A 69 12.26 -13.85 -4.41
CA ARG A 69 12.75 -12.77 -5.28
C ARG A 69 13.32 -11.58 -4.50
N ILE A 70 12.62 -11.14 -3.45
CA ILE A 70 13.12 -10.06 -2.58
C ILE A 70 14.49 -10.43 -2.01
N ARG A 71 14.67 -11.68 -1.53
CA ARG A 71 15.93 -12.15 -0.97
C ARG A 71 17.03 -12.30 -2.01
N GLU A 72 16.74 -12.78 -3.20
CA GLU A 72 17.68 -12.88 -4.32
C GLU A 72 18.21 -11.50 -4.75
N MET A 73 17.39 -10.45 -4.61
CA MET A 73 17.78 -9.06 -4.86
C MET A 73 18.50 -8.39 -3.66
N GLY A 74 18.83 -9.15 -2.62
CA GLY A 74 19.61 -8.68 -1.48
C GLY A 74 18.81 -7.89 -0.43
N ALA A 75 17.48 -7.95 -0.48
CA ALA A 75 16.58 -7.32 0.49
C ALA A 75 15.92 -8.35 1.42
N THR A 76 15.15 -7.86 2.39
CA THR A 76 14.24 -8.68 3.20
C THR A 76 12.81 -8.20 3.03
N PRO A 77 11.79 -9.11 3.03
CA PRO A 77 10.39 -8.70 3.01
C PRO A 77 10.05 -7.79 4.19
N SER A 78 9.43 -6.65 3.93
CA SER A 78 9.09 -5.68 4.96
C SER A 78 7.96 -6.14 5.88
N PHE A 79 7.04 -6.97 5.36
CA PHE A 79 5.82 -7.37 6.08
C PHE A 79 6.01 -8.59 6.96
N LYS A 80 6.88 -9.52 6.58
CA LYS A 80 7.07 -10.77 7.31
C LYS A 80 7.60 -10.54 8.73
N GLY A 81 6.76 -10.84 9.72
CA GLY A 81 7.05 -10.59 11.14
C GLY A 81 6.68 -9.18 11.63
N TYR A 82 6.29 -8.25 10.74
CA TYR A 82 5.86 -6.91 11.14
C TYR A 82 4.57 -6.99 11.96
N HIS A 83 4.63 -6.60 13.23
CA HIS A 83 3.54 -6.79 14.21
C HIS A 83 2.97 -8.21 14.25
N GLY A 84 3.75 -9.21 13.83
CA GLY A 84 3.33 -10.63 13.79
C GLY A 84 2.63 -11.06 12.51
N PHE A 85 2.63 -10.23 11.45
CA PHE A 85 2.11 -10.64 10.14
C PHE A 85 2.91 -11.83 9.58
N PRO A 86 2.26 -12.92 9.11
CA PRO A 86 2.98 -14.15 8.79
C PRO A 86 3.58 -14.20 7.38
N GLY A 87 3.06 -13.38 6.44
CA GLY A 87 3.44 -13.40 5.02
C GLY A 87 4.51 -12.38 4.64
N SER A 88 5.12 -12.57 3.49
CA SER A 88 6.02 -11.62 2.85
C SER A 88 5.26 -10.59 2.01
N ILE A 89 4.04 -10.95 1.59
CA ILE A 89 3.09 -10.09 0.89
C ILE A 89 1.73 -10.12 1.60
N CYS A 90 0.90 -9.08 1.40
CA CYS A 90 -0.54 -9.21 1.57
C CYS A 90 -1.14 -9.67 0.23
N SER A 91 -2.05 -10.64 0.27
CA SER A 91 -2.75 -11.15 -0.91
C SER A 91 -4.25 -11.22 -0.63
N SER A 92 -4.96 -10.22 -1.13
CA SER A 92 -6.38 -10.01 -0.86
C SER A 92 -7.22 -10.28 -2.11
N ILE A 93 -8.23 -11.16 -2.01
CA ILE A 93 -9.05 -11.57 -3.15
C ILE A 93 -10.46 -10.97 -3.02
N ASN A 94 -10.98 -10.38 -4.10
CA ASN A 94 -12.34 -9.88 -4.24
C ASN A 94 -12.74 -8.88 -3.14
N ASN A 95 -13.58 -9.31 -2.18
CA ASN A 95 -14.06 -8.50 -1.08
C ASN A 95 -13.07 -8.35 0.08
N GLU A 96 -11.92 -9.03 0.05
CA GLU A 96 -10.82 -8.72 0.98
C GLU A 96 -10.21 -7.39 0.55
N ALA A 97 -10.43 -6.33 1.31
CA ALA A 97 -9.93 -4.99 0.98
C ALA A 97 -8.42 -4.92 1.08
N VAL A 98 -7.87 -5.24 2.26
CA VAL A 98 -6.42 -5.21 2.54
C VAL A 98 -6.00 -6.31 3.53
N HIS A 99 -4.69 -6.49 3.69
CA HIS A 99 -4.03 -7.34 4.67
C HIS A 99 -4.42 -8.82 4.61
N GLY A 100 -4.85 -9.30 3.44
CA GLY A 100 -5.16 -10.71 3.24
C GLY A 100 -3.94 -11.60 3.49
N ILE A 101 -4.05 -12.56 4.43
CA ILE A 101 -2.96 -13.49 4.73
C ILE A 101 -2.82 -14.50 3.59
N PRO A 102 -1.62 -14.68 3.01
CA PRO A 102 -1.36 -15.75 2.04
C PRO A 102 -1.67 -17.14 2.59
N SER A 103 -2.28 -17.98 1.77
CA SER A 103 -2.71 -19.31 2.23
C SER A 103 -2.69 -20.34 1.09
N PRO A 104 -2.25 -21.58 1.35
CA PRO A 104 -2.36 -22.68 0.38
C PRO A 104 -3.81 -23.11 0.13
N LYS A 105 -4.75 -22.63 0.94
CA LYS A 105 -6.20 -22.89 0.77
C LYS A 105 -6.90 -21.82 -0.07
N LYS A 106 -6.27 -20.66 -0.29
CA LYS A 106 -6.77 -19.57 -1.13
C LYS A 106 -6.34 -19.80 -2.58
N VAL A 107 -7.16 -20.48 -3.36
CA VAL A 107 -6.92 -20.74 -4.78
C VAL A 107 -7.45 -19.57 -5.61
N ILE A 108 -6.60 -19.02 -6.45
CA ILE A 108 -6.90 -17.94 -7.38
C ILE A 108 -7.70 -18.48 -8.57
N ARG A 109 -8.78 -17.80 -8.95
CA ARG A 109 -9.72 -18.27 -9.98
C ARG A 109 -9.87 -17.23 -11.09
N VAL A 110 -10.32 -17.67 -12.26
CA VAL A 110 -10.79 -16.76 -13.31
C VAL A 110 -11.92 -15.90 -12.76
N GLY A 111 -11.86 -14.60 -13.02
CA GLY A 111 -12.84 -13.63 -12.54
C GLY A 111 -12.46 -12.94 -11.22
N ASP A 112 -11.40 -13.39 -10.53
CA ASP A 112 -10.97 -12.75 -9.29
C ASP A 112 -10.30 -11.39 -9.53
N VAL A 113 -10.54 -10.47 -8.61
CA VAL A 113 -9.76 -9.25 -8.39
C VAL A 113 -8.76 -9.53 -7.29
N LEU A 114 -7.49 -9.70 -7.66
CA LEU A 114 -6.40 -10.00 -6.73
C LEU A 114 -5.60 -8.73 -6.43
N LYS A 115 -5.53 -8.32 -5.16
CA LYS A 115 -4.60 -7.29 -4.68
C LYS A 115 -3.36 -7.98 -4.15
N VAL A 116 -2.20 -7.52 -4.62
CA VAL A 116 -0.89 -7.94 -4.12
C VAL A 116 -0.16 -6.71 -3.64
N ASP A 117 0.14 -6.71 -2.35
CA ASP A 117 0.82 -5.63 -1.67
C ASP A 117 2.11 -6.17 -1.05
N THR A 118 3.23 -5.49 -1.27
CA THR A 118 4.53 -5.93 -0.80
C THR A 118 5.49 -4.79 -0.56
N GLY A 119 6.31 -4.97 0.47
CA GLY A 119 7.42 -4.09 0.77
C GLY A 119 8.76 -4.81 0.82
N ALA A 120 9.81 -4.10 0.50
CA ALA A 120 11.19 -4.57 0.62
C ALA A 120 11.98 -3.67 1.57
N TYR A 121 12.78 -4.28 2.44
CA TYR A 121 13.72 -3.58 3.31
C TYR A 121 15.14 -3.78 2.78
N TYR A 122 15.76 -2.69 2.34
CA TYR A 122 17.08 -2.71 1.75
C TYR A 122 17.96 -1.62 2.34
N GLN A 123 19.14 -1.99 2.87
CA GLN A 123 20.14 -1.08 3.46
C GLN A 123 19.58 -0.03 4.44
N GLY A 124 18.58 -0.42 5.23
CA GLY A 124 18.00 0.45 6.26
C GLY A 124 16.76 1.23 5.86
N PHE A 125 16.22 1.00 4.65
CA PHE A 125 15.03 1.70 4.14
C PHE A 125 14.03 0.74 3.50
N HIS A 126 12.75 1.10 3.63
CA HIS A 126 11.63 0.39 3.02
C HIS A 126 11.20 1.05 1.70
N GLY A 127 10.81 0.23 0.75
CA GLY A 127 9.90 0.59 -0.35
C GLY A 127 8.62 -0.19 -0.16
N ASP A 128 7.50 0.35 -0.62
CA ASP A 128 6.15 -0.18 -0.42
C ASP A 128 5.29 0.09 -1.64
N SER A 129 4.51 -0.90 -2.10
CA SER A 129 3.59 -0.74 -3.23
C SER A 129 2.59 -1.88 -3.34
N CYS A 130 1.41 -1.55 -3.88
CA CYS A 130 0.32 -2.48 -4.13
C CYS A 130 -0.22 -2.37 -5.55
N ILE A 131 -0.67 -3.50 -6.10
CA ILE A 131 -1.40 -3.57 -7.38
C ILE A 131 -2.66 -4.42 -7.25
N SER A 132 -3.68 -4.08 -8.05
CA SER A 132 -4.83 -4.94 -8.29
C SER A 132 -4.74 -5.58 -9.67
N ILE A 133 -4.93 -6.89 -9.73
CA ILE A 133 -4.79 -7.71 -10.93
C ILE A 133 -6.15 -8.34 -11.26
N ALA A 134 -6.61 -8.16 -12.49
CA ALA A 134 -7.72 -8.93 -13.03
C ALA A 134 -7.22 -10.32 -13.43
N VAL A 135 -7.76 -11.38 -12.81
CA VAL A 135 -7.34 -12.76 -13.11
C VAL A 135 -8.18 -13.34 -14.23
N GLY A 136 -7.65 -13.34 -15.45
CA GLY A 136 -8.40 -13.73 -16.65
C GLY A 136 -9.52 -12.73 -16.96
N GLU A 137 -10.65 -13.23 -17.46
CA GLU A 137 -11.81 -12.41 -17.77
C GLU A 137 -12.59 -12.08 -16.50
N VAL A 138 -12.79 -10.79 -16.23
CA VAL A 138 -13.53 -10.25 -15.09
C VAL A 138 -14.80 -9.53 -15.53
N THR A 139 -15.73 -9.28 -14.61
CA THR A 139 -16.92 -8.49 -14.90
C THR A 139 -16.59 -7.05 -15.30
N GLN A 140 -17.48 -6.37 -16.01
CA GLN A 140 -17.33 -4.94 -16.36
C GLN A 140 -17.19 -4.05 -15.11
N GLU A 141 -17.91 -4.39 -14.02
CA GLU A 141 -17.80 -3.69 -12.73
C GLU A 141 -16.40 -3.86 -12.13
N ALA A 142 -15.85 -5.09 -12.10
CA ALA A 142 -14.51 -5.37 -11.61
C ALA A 142 -13.43 -4.64 -12.43
N ALA A 143 -13.54 -4.70 -13.76
CA ALA A 143 -12.62 -4.00 -14.66
C ALA A 143 -12.67 -2.47 -14.45
N LYS A 144 -13.88 -1.91 -14.28
CA LYS A 144 -14.06 -0.48 -13.98
C LYS A 144 -13.48 -0.13 -12.60
N LEU A 145 -13.71 -0.95 -11.59
CA LEU A 145 -13.21 -0.72 -10.24
C LEU A 145 -11.66 -0.69 -10.22
N ILE A 146 -11.01 -1.69 -10.83
CA ILE A 146 -9.55 -1.76 -10.94
C ILE A 146 -9.01 -0.50 -11.63
N ARG A 147 -9.55 -0.14 -12.79
CA ARG A 147 -9.11 1.05 -13.54
C ARG A 147 -9.29 2.34 -12.73
N VAL A 148 -10.45 2.53 -12.09
CA VAL A 148 -10.71 3.75 -11.30
C VAL A 148 -9.83 3.81 -10.06
N ALA A 149 -9.49 2.68 -9.44
CA ALA A 149 -8.56 2.64 -8.30
C ALA A 149 -7.15 3.09 -8.72
N GLU A 150 -6.68 2.62 -9.87
CA GLU A 150 -5.40 3.04 -10.42
C GLU A 150 -5.40 4.52 -10.80
N GLU A 151 -6.43 4.98 -11.54
CA GLU A 151 -6.61 6.38 -11.90
C GLU A 151 -6.66 7.29 -10.66
N ALA A 152 -7.36 6.86 -9.58
CA ALA A 152 -7.46 7.62 -8.33
C ALA A 152 -6.08 7.81 -7.67
N LEU A 153 -5.23 6.77 -7.67
CA LEU A 153 -3.86 6.88 -7.20
C LEU A 153 -3.09 7.96 -7.97
N TYR A 154 -3.14 7.93 -9.30
CA TYR A 154 -2.44 8.93 -10.12
C TYR A 154 -3.01 10.33 -9.95
N LYS A 155 -4.35 10.49 -9.76
CA LYS A 155 -4.94 11.80 -9.44
C LYS A 155 -4.41 12.39 -8.14
N GLY A 156 -4.17 11.55 -7.14
CA GLY A 156 -3.49 11.95 -5.91
C GLY A 156 -2.03 12.32 -6.14
N ILE A 157 -1.28 11.48 -6.84
CA ILE A 157 0.15 11.68 -7.12
C ILE A 157 0.39 12.96 -7.92
N GLU A 158 -0.45 13.31 -8.88
CA GLU A 158 -0.39 14.55 -9.67
C GLU A 158 -0.40 15.82 -8.79
N GLN A 159 -0.93 15.74 -7.57
CA GLN A 159 -0.95 16.86 -6.62
C GLN A 159 0.33 16.97 -5.77
N VAL A 160 1.24 15.99 -5.86
CA VAL A 160 2.43 15.95 -5.02
C VAL A 160 3.48 16.92 -5.52
N LYS A 161 3.78 17.93 -4.68
CA LYS A 161 4.81 18.95 -4.91
C LYS A 161 5.15 19.66 -3.61
N ALA A 162 6.39 20.10 -3.45
CA ALA A 162 6.76 20.94 -2.32
C ALA A 162 5.89 22.19 -2.25
N GLY A 163 5.38 22.50 -1.06
CA GLY A 163 4.51 23.65 -0.82
C GLY A 163 3.01 23.35 -0.94
N VAL A 164 2.58 22.22 -1.50
CA VAL A 164 1.17 21.78 -1.56
C VAL A 164 0.79 21.11 -0.24
N TYR A 165 -0.48 21.16 0.13
CA TYR A 165 -1.00 20.48 1.31
C TYR A 165 -1.52 19.08 0.97
N LEU A 166 -1.37 18.13 1.91
CA LEU A 166 -1.91 16.76 1.78
C LEU A 166 -3.42 16.74 1.47
N LEU A 167 -4.17 17.74 1.93
CA LEU A 167 -5.60 17.88 1.64
C LEU A 167 -5.90 17.96 0.13
N ASN A 168 -5.00 18.52 -0.68
CA ASN A 168 -5.17 18.60 -2.13
C ASN A 168 -5.11 17.21 -2.77
N LEU A 169 -4.13 16.39 -2.34
CA LEU A 169 -3.99 15.01 -2.76
C LEU A 169 -5.24 14.18 -2.39
N ALA A 170 -5.62 14.22 -1.12
CA ALA A 170 -6.79 13.53 -0.62
C ALA A 170 -8.06 13.94 -1.37
N GLY A 171 -8.20 15.24 -1.65
CA GLY A 171 -9.34 15.77 -2.39
C GLY A 171 -9.40 15.31 -3.84
N ALA A 172 -8.27 15.24 -4.53
CA ALA A 172 -8.21 14.79 -5.92
C ALA A 172 -8.59 13.30 -6.05
N ILE A 173 -8.13 12.46 -5.11
CA ILE A 173 -8.53 11.05 -5.01
C ILE A 173 -10.05 10.96 -4.79
N GLU A 174 -10.56 11.64 -3.76
CA GLU A 174 -11.96 11.57 -3.37
C GLU A 174 -12.91 12.01 -4.50
N ASP A 175 -12.60 13.11 -5.16
CA ASP A 175 -13.41 13.65 -6.24
C ASP A 175 -13.48 12.66 -7.41
N HIS A 176 -12.33 12.05 -7.79
CA HIS A 176 -12.29 11.07 -8.87
C HIS A 176 -13.09 9.81 -8.54
N VAL A 177 -12.94 9.26 -7.34
CA VAL A 177 -13.64 8.06 -6.91
C VAL A 177 -15.17 8.28 -6.87
N LYS A 178 -15.61 9.38 -6.26
CA LYS A 178 -17.03 9.74 -6.17
C LYS A 178 -17.67 9.96 -7.56
N ALA A 179 -16.94 10.63 -8.46
CA ALA A 179 -17.42 10.86 -9.84
C ALA A 179 -17.62 9.54 -10.61
N ASN A 180 -16.94 8.47 -10.24
CA ASN A 180 -17.07 7.16 -10.84
C ASN A 180 -18.06 6.23 -10.12
N GLY A 181 -18.67 6.67 -9.00
CA GLY A 181 -19.72 5.95 -8.27
C GLY A 181 -19.19 4.86 -7.32
N PHE A 182 -17.92 4.93 -6.91
CA PHE A 182 -17.31 4.04 -5.95
C PHE A 182 -17.14 4.69 -4.56
N SER A 183 -16.87 3.87 -3.55
CA SER A 183 -16.63 4.31 -2.18
C SER A 183 -15.14 4.18 -1.83
N ILE A 184 -14.63 5.11 -0.99
CA ILE A 184 -13.29 5.03 -0.42
C ILE A 184 -13.38 4.39 0.96
N VAL A 185 -12.51 3.42 1.23
CA VAL A 185 -12.33 2.86 2.57
C VAL A 185 -11.68 3.92 3.46
N GLU A 186 -12.31 4.22 4.60
CA GLU A 186 -11.87 5.30 5.49
C GLU A 186 -11.06 4.79 6.70
N GLU A 187 -11.10 3.50 6.97
CA GLU A 187 -10.43 2.87 8.12
C GLU A 187 -8.91 2.73 7.93
N PHE A 188 -8.42 2.85 6.69
CA PHE A 188 -6.99 2.74 6.34
C PHE A 188 -6.52 3.99 5.62
N THR A 189 -5.25 4.35 5.85
CA THR A 189 -4.62 5.52 5.27
C THR A 189 -3.23 5.16 4.77
N GLY A 190 -2.75 5.84 3.76
CA GLY A 190 -1.35 5.88 3.43
C GLY A 190 -0.51 6.53 4.53
N HIS A 191 0.78 6.54 4.35
CA HIS A 191 1.73 6.93 5.39
C HIS A 191 3.03 7.49 4.81
N GLY A 192 3.86 8.10 5.65
CA GLY A 192 5.26 8.27 5.34
C GLY A 192 5.96 6.91 5.34
N VAL A 193 6.99 6.74 4.52
CA VAL A 193 7.79 5.52 4.44
C VAL A 193 9.28 5.87 4.40
N GLY A 194 10.12 5.04 5.01
CA GLY A 194 11.55 5.31 5.04
C GLY A 194 12.32 4.29 5.86
N ARG A 195 12.92 4.70 6.98
CA ARG A 195 13.61 3.80 7.91
C ARG A 195 12.65 2.87 8.62
N ASN A 196 11.43 3.34 8.87
CA ASN A 196 10.33 2.51 9.31
C ASN A 196 9.38 2.30 8.14
N LEU A 197 8.70 1.16 8.14
CA LEU A 197 7.67 0.87 7.14
C LEU A 197 6.56 1.92 7.19
N HIS A 198 6.10 2.26 8.40
CA HIS A 198 5.12 3.32 8.63
C HIS A 198 5.77 4.48 9.38
N GLU A 199 5.76 5.65 8.77
CA GLU A 199 6.23 6.92 9.31
C GLU A 199 5.14 7.99 9.25
N GLU A 200 5.33 9.10 9.96
CA GLU A 200 4.54 10.31 9.73
C GLU A 200 4.85 10.93 8.34
N PRO A 201 3.87 11.56 7.69
CA PRO A 201 2.50 11.77 8.13
C PRO A 201 1.56 10.65 7.70
N SER A 202 0.38 10.52 8.34
CA SER A 202 -0.73 9.78 7.74
C SER A 202 -1.20 10.47 6.47
N VAL A 203 -1.40 9.70 5.40
CA VAL A 203 -1.80 10.17 4.06
C VAL A 203 -3.22 9.70 3.78
N PHE A 204 -4.20 10.56 4.03
CA PHE A 204 -5.60 10.22 3.80
C PHE A 204 -5.94 10.24 2.31
N ASN A 205 -6.87 9.37 1.91
CA ASN A 205 -7.39 9.27 0.54
C ASN A 205 -8.70 10.05 0.33
N TYR A 206 -9.16 10.77 1.35
CA TYR A 206 -10.41 11.54 1.37
C TYR A 206 -10.27 12.76 2.30
N ARG A 207 -11.13 13.76 2.13
CA ARG A 207 -11.13 14.95 3.00
C ARG A 207 -11.74 14.63 4.35
N THR A 208 -10.98 14.85 5.40
CA THR A 208 -11.45 14.72 6.78
C THR A 208 -10.86 15.80 7.68
N ARG A 209 -11.57 16.14 8.76
CA ARG A 209 -11.07 17.06 9.79
C ARG A 209 -9.95 16.45 10.63
N GLU A 210 -9.82 15.14 10.61
CA GLU A 210 -8.78 14.40 11.34
C GLU A 210 -7.43 14.45 10.59
N MET A 211 -7.43 14.85 9.33
CA MET A 211 -6.21 14.95 8.53
C MET A 211 -5.30 16.04 9.11
N PRO A 212 -4.03 15.71 9.40
CA PRO A 212 -3.06 16.72 9.75
C PRO A 212 -2.87 17.69 8.59
N ASN A 213 -2.87 18.98 8.86
CA ASN A 213 -2.66 20.02 7.84
C ASN A 213 -1.18 20.11 7.47
N VAL A 214 -0.66 19.06 6.84
CA VAL A 214 0.74 18.93 6.44
C VAL A 214 0.97 19.57 5.10
N LYS A 215 1.92 20.51 5.07
CA LYS A 215 2.48 21.07 3.86
C LYS A 215 3.64 20.19 3.38
N LEU A 216 3.58 19.69 2.18
CA LEU A 216 4.61 18.83 1.60
C LEU A 216 5.93 19.59 1.45
N ARG A 217 7.03 18.91 1.69
CA ARG A 217 8.40 19.42 1.54
C ARG A 217 9.23 18.44 0.72
N ALA A 218 10.11 18.96 -0.11
CA ALA A 218 11.05 18.11 -0.85
C ALA A 218 11.84 17.19 0.09
N GLY A 219 12.04 15.95 -0.32
CA GLY A 219 12.65 14.90 0.48
C GLY A 219 11.69 14.12 1.38
N MET A 220 10.39 14.45 1.44
CA MET A 220 9.38 13.56 2.00
C MET A 220 9.15 12.37 1.07
N THR A 221 8.94 11.19 1.64
CA THR A 221 8.57 9.96 0.93
C THR A 221 7.28 9.42 1.50
N LEU A 222 6.30 9.16 0.63
CA LEU A 222 4.92 8.87 1.00
C LEU A 222 4.46 7.59 0.30
N ALA A 223 3.81 6.69 1.02
CA ALA A 223 2.94 5.66 0.49
C ALA A 223 1.57 6.29 0.24
N ILE A 224 1.13 6.31 -1.00
CA ILE A 224 -0.19 6.81 -1.42
C ILE A 224 -0.97 5.61 -1.92
N GLU A 225 -2.08 5.26 -1.24
CA GLU A 225 -2.71 3.93 -1.38
C GLU A 225 -4.24 3.99 -1.30
N PRO A 226 -4.94 4.58 -2.25
CA PRO A 226 -6.40 4.56 -2.26
C PRO A 226 -6.94 3.13 -2.33
N ILE A 227 -7.87 2.81 -1.42
CA ILE A 227 -8.61 1.56 -1.34
C ILE A 227 -10.06 1.86 -1.68
N LEU A 228 -10.57 1.26 -2.74
CA LEU A 228 -11.91 1.49 -3.25
C LEU A 228 -12.79 0.24 -3.08
N ASN A 229 -14.04 0.45 -2.70
CA ASN A 229 -15.07 -0.58 -2.68
C ASN A 229 -16.15 -0.29 -3.75
N ALA A 230 -16.63 -1.35 -4.38
CA ALA A 230 -17.76 -1.24 -5.33
C ALA A 230 -19.09 -0.88 -4.64
N GLY A 231 -19.20 -1.20 -3.35
CA GLY A 231 -20.37 -0.92 -2.52
C GLY A 231 -20.06 0.01 -1.35
N SER A 232 -20.35 -0.46 -0.12
CA SER A 232 -20.16 0.31 1.10
C SER A 232 -18.68 0.59 1.38
N ARG A 233 -18.38 1.77 1.94
CA ARG A 233 -17.05 2.15 2.38
C ARG A 233 -16.55 1.38 3.61
N HIS A 234 -17.46 0.72 4.34
CA HIS A 234 -17.14 0.10 5.61
C HIS A 234 -16.50 -1.27 5.45
N THR A 235 -15.53 -1.54 6.32
CA THR A 235 -14.83 -2.82 6.40
C THR A 235 -14.98 -3.45 7.79
N ARG A 236 -14.67 -4.72 7.90
CA ARG A 236 -14.49 -5.41 9.18
C ARG A 236 -13.28 -6.33 9.09
N THR A 237 -12.57 -6.44 10.20
CA THR A 237 -11.43 -7.37 10.30
C THR A 237 -11.94 -8.77 10.64
N LEU A 238 -11.39 -9.79 9.97
CA LEU A 238 -11.70 -11.19 10.21
C LEU A 238 -11.07 -11.70 11.53
N SER A 239 -11.42 -12.94 11.92
CA SER A 239 -10.90 -13.59 13.14
C SER A 239 -9.39 -13.83 13.12
N ASP A 240 -8.75 -13.80 11.94
CA ASP A 240 -7.29 -13.86 11.80
C ASP A 240 -6.59 -12.57 12.28
N ARG A 241 -7.37 -11.52 12.60
CA ARG A 241 -6.94 -10.21 13.12
C ARG A 241 -6.15 -9.36 12.13
N TRP A 242 -6.13 -9.74 10.84
CA TRP A 242 -5.44 -9.04 9.78
C TRP A 242 -6.34 -8.71 8.59
N THR A 243 -6.93 -9.74 7.99
CA THR A 243 -7.72 -9.58 6.76
C THR A 243 -8.92 -8.65 6.99
N ALA A 244 -8.93 -7.51 6.35
CA ALA A 244 -10.08 -6.62 6.32
C ALA A 244 -10.94 -6.94 5.10
N VAL A 245 -12.25 -7.13 5.31
CA VAL A 245 -13.21 -7.41 4.24
C VAL A 245 -14.30 -6.34 4.20
N THR A 246 -14.86 -6.10 3.02
CA THR A 246 -16.02 -5.20 2.86
C THR A 246 -17.23 -5.76 3.63
N MET A 247 -17.99 -4.89 4.30
CA MET A 247 -19.12 -5.34 5.13
C MET A 247 -20.27 -5.91 4.32
N ASP A 248 -20.43 -5.47 3.09
CA ASP A 248 -21.50 -5.87 2.15
C ASP A 248 -21.04 -6.94 1.13
N ASN A 249 -19.82 -7.48 1.28
CA ASN A 249 -19.18 -8.41 0.36
C ASN A 249 -18.97 -7.87 -1.07
N SER A 250 -19.05 -6.57 -1.29
CA SER A 250 -18.71 -5.95 -2.56
C SER A 250 -17.22 -6.10 -2.89
N LEU A 251 -16.88 -6.00 -4.19
CA LEU A 251 -15.49 -6.03 -4.63
C LEU A 251 -14.70 -4.83 -4.08
N SER A 252 -13.42 -5.05 -3.83
CA SER A 252 -12.47 -4.00 -3.47
C SER A 252 -11.23 -4.03 -4.36
N ALA A 253 -10.65 -2.86 -4.63
CA ALA A 253 -9.39 -2.70 -5.34
C ALA A 253 -8.51 -1.67 -4.65
N GLN A 254 -7.18 -1.89 -4.70
CA GLN A 254 -6.17 -1.00 -4.14
C GLN A 254 -5.03 -0.86 -5.13
N PHE A 255 -4.51 0.34 -5.26
CA PHE A 255 -3.22 0.59 -5.88
C PHE A 255 -2.39 1.49 -4.97
N GLU A 256 -1.10 1.30 -5.01
CA GLU A 256 -0.19 2.06 -4.18
C GLU A 256 1.13 2.31 -4.88
N HIS A 257 1.72 3.46 -4.57
CA HIS A 257 3.10 3.79 -4.88
C HIS A 257 3.82 4.48 -3.72
N THR A 258 5.10 4.16 -3.54
CA THR A 258 6.04 5.02 -2.80
C THR A 258 6.43 6.19 -3.70
N VAL A 259 6.14 7.42 -3.23
CA VAL A 259 6.35 8.67 -3.98
C VAL A 259 7.27 9.61 -3.21
N LEU A 260 8.30 10.11 -3.88
CA LEU A 260 9.17 11.16 -3.39
C LEU A 260 8.62 12.54 -3.77
N VAL A 261 8.51 13.43 -2.80
CA VAL A 261 8.21 14.84 -3.03
C VAL A 261 9.48 15.54 -3.50
N THR A 262 9.44 16.22 -4.65
CA THR A 262 10.54 17.05 -5.16
C THR A 262 10.19 18.54 -5.08
N GLU A 263 11.15 19.41 -5.35
CA GLU A 263 10.92 20.88 -5.36
C GLU A 263 9.87 21.28 -6.40
N THR A 264 9.87 20.63 -7.55
CA THR A 264 9.02 21.02 -8.70
C THR A 264 7.87 20.07 -8.99
N GLY A 265 7.76 18.93 -8.27
CA GLY A 265 6.76 17.91 -8.50
C GLY A 265 7.01 16.68 -7.64
N TYR A 266 7.04 15.50 -8.27
CA TYR A 266 7.21 14.21 -7.62
C TYR A 266 8.08 13.26 -8.44
N GLU A 267 8.50 12.17 -7.78
CA GLU A 267 9.09 11.00 -8.42
C GLU A 267 8.41 9.75 -7.86
N ILE A 268 7.87 8.89 -8.72
CA ILE A 268 7.35 7.58 -8.33
C ILE A 268 8.55 6.64 -8.20
N LEU A 269 8.89 6.25 -6.97
CA LEU A 269 10.04 5.38 -6.72
C LEU A 269 9.75 3.92 -7.10
N THR A 270 8.50 3.47 -6.89
CA THR A 270 8.02 2.12 -7.22
C THR A 270 7.41 2.02 -8.63
N ASP A 271 7.89 2.81 -9.58
CA ASP A 271 7.38 2.85 -10.96
C ASP A 271 7.69 1.54 -11.70
N ARG A 272 6.65 0.75 -11.91
CA ARG A 272 6.73 -0.57 -12.57
C ARG A 272 7.03 -0.49 -14.07
N SER A 273 6.90 0.67 -14.69
CA SER A 273 7.24 0.87 -16.11
C SER A 273 8.75 0.95 -16.34
N LYS A 274 9.54 1.12 -15.28
CA LYS A 274 11.00 1.28 -15.33
C LYS A 274 11.79 -0.01 -15.07
N VAL A 275 11.11 -1.13 -14.83
CA VAL A 275 11.71 -2.43 -14.51
C VAL A 275 11.30 -3.52 -15.49
#